data_252252df69fba3f89b0cc1078b940327
#
_entry.id   252252df69fba3f89b0cc1078b940327
#
_cell.length_a   1.000
_cell.length_b   1.000
_cell.length_c   1.000
_cell.angle_alpha   90.00
_cell.angle_beta   90.00
_cell.angle_gamma   90.00
#
_symmetry.space_group_name_H-M   'P 1'
#
loop_
_entity.id
_entity.type
_entity.pdbx_description
1 polymer ?
#
loop_
_entity_poly.entity_id
_entity_poly.type
_entity_poly.pdbx_seq_one_letter_code
_entity_poly.pdbx_strand_id
1 'polypeptide(L)'
;MDELNLQALLQDESFINYCKRTDQEDIEKWEKWLQKYPEHQQSIGELKATILALGYYSGEESVQANYFRLQQQIKKRSDQHRFKKIGKTVWFKIAAAVLAVGAISLFLFRQQAPKETNAIVQQVGSPGKDAAILTLKDGSVISLTDIRNGSVVALQGGVEIQKNKNGELVYRAVEQDAAATAAVNKITTNRGNQYQVILPDGSKAFLNANSTLTYPLKFAQNARTVRMTGEIYFEISKLEVQTGGDKKRIPFYVETAEQKIEVLGTHFNVNAYPDEPYTTTTLLEGSVRVTSLKRNESVLLKPGQRSLLSERLRIDNTDSSQDVSWTQGDFVFKGEELSSLLRKISRWYNVDVECPQRLEKLKFDGMVSRSQPLSTIIDMLEITGKVKIKLNGRRLIVID
;
A
#
# COMPACT_ATOMS: atom_id res chain seq x y z
N MET A 1 -3.56 -0.93 -41.59
CA MET A 1 -2.46 -0.81 -40.65
C MET A 1 -2.84 -1.63 -39.42
N ASP A 2 -2.48 -2.61 -39.38
CA ASP A 2 -1.73 -3.72 -38.79
C ASP A 2 -1.99 -3.81 -37.29
N GLU A 3 -2.51 -4.97 -36.86
CA GLU A 3 -2.68 -5.35 -35.45
C GLU A 3 -1.43 -4.96 -34.68
N LEU A 4 -1.57 -4.21 -33.60
CA LEU A 4 -0.46 -3.82 -32.72
C LEU A 4 0.26 -5.08 -32.24
N ASN A 5 1.47 -5.31 -32.76
CA ASN A 5 2.25 -6.47 -32.37
C ASN A 5 2.93 -6.19 -31.01
N LEU A 6 2.23 -6.53 -29.93
CA LEU A 6 2.70 -6.36 -28.55
C LEU A 6 4.06 -7.05 -28.29
N GLN A 7 4.38 -8.11 -29.05
CA GLN A 7 5.69 -8.78 -28.93
C GLN A 7 6.82 -7.95 -29.50
N ALA A 8 6.58 -7.20 -30.59
CA ALA A 8 7.59 -6.33 -31.17
C ALA A 8 7.93 -5.15 -30.24
N LEU A 9 6.94 -4.67 -29.46
CA LEU A 9 7.14 -3.58 -28.50
C LEU A 9 8.07 -3.96 -27.34
N LEU A 10 8.15 -5.23 -26.96
CA LEU A 10 9.09 -5.70 -25.94
C LEU A 10 10.57 -5.61 -26.37
N GLN A 11 10.83 -5.44 -27.67
CA GLN A 11 12.16 -5.28 -28.25
C GLN A 11 12.41 -3.85 -28.75
N ASP A 12 11.41 -2.99 -28.69
CA ASP A 12 11.50 -1.59 -29.10
C ASP A 12 12.11 -0.74 -27.97
N GLU A 13 13.34 -0.31 -28.16
CA GLU A 13 14.09 0.50 -27.20
C GLU A 13 13.35 1.80 -26.85
N SER A 14 12.73 2.44 -27.84
CA SER A 14 11.91 3.65 -27.65
C SER A 14 10.69 3.38 -26.76
N PHE A 15 10.05 2.20 -26.90
CA PHE A 15 8.95 1.82 -26.04
C PHE A 15 9.41 1.48 -24.62
N ILE A 16 10.57 0.86 -24.46
CA ILE A 16 11.17 0.56 -23.16
C ILE A 16 11.53 1.86 -22.43
N ASN A 17 12.12 2.84 -23.14
CA ASN A 17 12.44 4.17 -22.62
C ASN A 17 11.17 4.92 -22.16
N TYR A 18 10.10 4.87 -22.96
CA TYR A 18 8.77 5.39 -22.56
C TYR A 18 8.24 4.73 -21.29
N CYS A 19 8.35 3.40 -21.19
CA CYS A 19 7.87 2.67 -19.99
C CYS A 19 8.66 3.08 -18.74
N LYS A 20 10.00 3.16 -18.86
CA LYS A 20 10.92 3.49 -17.76
C LYS A 20 11.05 4.99 -17.48
N ARG A 21 10.51 5.84 -18.36
CA ARG A 21 10.67 7.31 -18.34
C ARG A 21 12.13 7.77 -18.33
N THR A 22 12.97 7.12 -19.14
CA THR A 22 14.40 7.39 -19.21
C THR A 22 14.78 8.37 -20.31
N ASP A 23 13.92 8.56 -21.33
CA ASP A 23 14.15 9.47 -22.45
C ASP A 23 12.90 10.33 -22.71
N GLN A 24 13.05 11.66 -22.73
CA GLN A 24 11.95 12.61 -22.84
C GLN A 24 11.32 12.61 -24.25
N GLU A 25 12.10 12.42 -25.31
CA GLU A 25 11.62 12.41 -26.69
C GLU A 25 10.76 11.17 -26.96
N ASP A 26 11.19 10.02 -26.43
CA ASP A 26 10.43 8.77 -26.50
C ASP A 26 9.12 8.84 -25.71
N ILE A 27 9.12 9.49 -24.55
CA ILE A 27 7.89 9.73 -23.75
C ILE A 27 6.87 10.52 -24.57
N GLU A 28 7.28 11.67 -25.13
CA GLU A 28 6.37 12.53 -25.90
C GLU A 28 5.85 11.83 -27.17
N LYS A 29 6.70 11.05 -27.83
CA LYS A 29 6.34 10.25 -29.01
C LYS A 29 5.22 9.24 -28.69
N TRP A 30 5.39 8.48 -27.62
CA TRP A 30 4.42 7.45 -27.22
C TRP A 30 3.15 8.02 -26.61
N GLU A 31 3.20 9.14 -25.89
CA GLU A 31 2.02 9.82 -25.39
C GLU A 31 1.18 10.41 -26.56
N LYS A 32 1.80 11.01 -27.57
CA LYS A 32 1.12 11.47 -28.78
C LYS A 32 0.50 10.30 -29.56
N TRP A 33 1.20 9.16 -29.62
CA TRP A 33 0.69 7.97 -30.28
C TRP A 33 -0.55 7.41 -29.56
N LEU A 34 -0.53 7.34 -28.23
CA LEU A 34 -1.68 6.89 -27.42
C LEU A 34 -2.88 7.85 -27.49
N GLN A 35 -2.65 9.16 -27.63
CA GLN A 35 -3.73 10.12 -27.89
C GLN A 35 -4.41 9.89 -29.25
N LYS A 36 -3.63 9.46 -30.24
CA LYS A 36 -4.13 9.17 -31.60
C LYS A 36 -4.85 7.81 -31.69
N TYR A 37 -4.50 6.84 -30.84
CA TYR A 37 -5.02 5.47 -30.84
C TYR A 37 -5.47 5.05 -29.43
N PRO A 38 -6.56 5.65 -28.90
CA PRO A 38 -7.02 5.44 -27.51
C PRO A 38 -7.46 4.00 -27.24
N GLU A 39 -7.85 3.22 -28.26
CA GLU A 39 -8.22 1.82 -28.15
C GLU A 39 -7.06 0.91 -27.65
N HIS A 40 -5.83 1.35 -27.81
CA HIS A 40 -4.65 0.62 -27.35
C HIS A 40 -4.18 0.99 -25.95
N GLN A 41 -4.80 1.99 -25.30
CA GLN A 41 -4.35 2.53 -24.01
C GLN A 41 -4.33 1.47 -22.90
N GLN A 42 -5.33 0.60 -22.86
CA GLN A 42 -5.38 -0.49 -21.88
C GLN A 42 -4.29 -1.52 -22.12
N SER A 43 -4.12 -2.01 -23.36
CA SER A 43 -3.12 -3.02 -23.72
C SER A 43 -1.68 -2.53 -23.52
N ILE A 44 -1.42 -1.26 -23.86
CA ILE A 44 -0.13 -0.60 -23.63
C ILE A 44 0.13 -0.39 -22.14
N GLY A 45 -0.91 -0.04 -21.35
CA GLY A 45 -0.83 0.11 -19.92
C GLY A 45 -0.46 -1.21 -19.21
N GLU A 46 -1.09 -2.32 -19.60
CA GLU A 46 -0.77 -3.66 -19.11
C GLU A 46 0.65 -4.10 -19.49
N LEU A 47 1.08 -3.84 -20.73
CA LEU A 47 2.43 -4.15 -21.19
C LEU A 47 3.49 -3.30 -20.48
N LYS A 48 3.22 -2.00 -20.27
CA LYS A 48 4.08 -1.09 -19.52
C LYS A 48 4.25 -1.57 -18.07
N ALA A 49 3.18 -1.98 -17.39
CA ALA A 49 3.24 -2.54 -16.05
C ALA A 49 4.11 -3.81 -16.02
N THR A 50 4.00 -4.65 -17.04
CA THR A 50 4.81 -5.88 -17.19
C THR A 50 6.29 -5.55 -17.38
N ILE A 51 6.64 -4.58 -18.25
CA ILE A 51 8.02 -4.15 -18.51
C ILE A 51 8.65 -3.56 -17.25
N LEU A 52 7.91 -2.72 -16.53
CA LEU A 52 8.39 -2.13 -15.27
C LEU A 52 8.63 -3.20 -14.20
N ALA A 53 7.75 -4.18 -14.09
CA ALA A 53 7.94 -5.32 -13.21
C ALA A 53 9.18 -6.16 -13.60
N LEU A 54 9.41 -6.42 -14.89
CA LEU A 54 10.55 -7.17 -15.40
C LEU A 54 11.87 -6.36 -15.35
N GLY A 55 11.83 -5.07 -15.64
CA GLY A 55 13.00 -4.19 -15.63
C GLY A 55 13.64 -3.99 -14.26
N TYR A 56 12.88 -4.20 -13.19
CA TYR A 56 13.38 -4.17 -11.81
C TYR A 56 14.15 -5.44 -11.42
N TYR A 57 13.97 -6.55 -12.17
CA TYR A 57 14.54 -7.86 -11.84
C TYR A 57 15.86 -8.19 -12.57
N SER A 58 16.38 -7.33 -13.43
CA SER A 58 17.42 -7.75 -14.36
C SER A 58 18.81 -7.23 -14.03
N GLY A 59 19.62 -8.12 -13.52
CA GLY A 59 20.94 -8.38 -14.11
C GLY A 59 20.70 -9.11 -15.44
N GLU A 60 21.50 -8.82 -16.46
CA GLU A 60 21.28 -9.22 -17.88
C GLU A 60 20.93 -10.69 -18.16
N GLU A 61 21.31 -11.64 -17.32
CA GLU A 61 21.02 -13.09 -17.49
C GLU A 61 19.56 -13.49 -17.19
N SER A 62 18.84 -12.75 -16.37
CA SER A 62 17.46 -13.12 -15.98
C SER A 62 16.40 -12.65 -17.00
N VAL A 63 16.70 -11.66 -17.81
CA VAL A 63 15.78 -11.09 -18.83
C VAL A 63 15.45 -12.10 -19.92
N GLN A 64 16.45 -12.84 -20.43
CA GLN A 64 16.23 -13.81 -21.50
C GLN A 64 15.41 -15.03 -21.04
N ALA A 65 15.62 -15.51 -19.82
CA ALA A 65 14.86 -16.64 -19.27
C ALA A 65 13.38 -16.28 -19.02
N ASN A 66 13.12 -15.07 -18.55
CA ASN A 66 11.76 -14.58 -18.31
C ASN A 66 11.03 -14.23 -19.63
N TYR A 67 11.74 -13.73 -20.64
CA TYR A 67 11.24 -13.50 -21.98
C TYR A 67 10.74 -14.80 -22.65
N PHE A 68 11.48 -15.89 -22.52
CA PHE A 68 11.10 -17.19 -23.09
C PHE A 68 9.83 -17.77 -22.44
N ARG A 69 9.64 -17.59 -21.14
CA ARG A 69 8.43 -18.01 -20.41
C ARG A 69 7.20 -17.19 -20.82
N LEU A 70 7.37 -15.88 -21.02
CA LEU A 70 6.29 -14.98 -21.47
C LEU A 70 5.82 -15.35 -22.88
N GLN A 71 6.73 -15.66 -23.79
CA GLN A 71 6.40 -16.12 -25.14
C GLN A 71 5.56 -17.42 -25.16
N GLN A 72 5.84 -18.36 -24.25
CA GLN A 72 5.08 -19.60 -24.16
C GLN A 72 3.64 -19.36 -23.65
N GLN A 73 3.43 -18.43 -22.75
CA GLN A 73 2.09 -18.10 -22.24
C GLN A 73 1.24 -17.35 -23.27
N ILE A 74 1.82 -16.42 -24.02
CA ILE A 74 1.12 -15.70 -25.10
C ILE A 74 0.72 -16.68 -26.23
N LYS A 75 1.59 -17.62 -26.59
CA LYS A 75 1.30 -18.63 -27.61
C LYS A 75 0.18 -19.59 -27.22
N LYS A 76 0.06 -19.94 -25.94
CA LYS A 76 -1.05 -20.77 -25.41
C LYS A 76 -2.42 -20.09 -25.49
N ARG A 77 -2.49 -18.74 -25.41
CA ARG A 77 -3.72 -17.98 -25.54
C ARG A 77 -4.19 -17.78 -26.97
N SER A 78 -3.28 -17.73 -27.96
CA SER A 78 -3.63 -17.51 -29.36
C SER A 78 -4.21 -18.74 -30.07
N ASP A 79 -3.95 -19.96 -29.58
CA ASP A 79 -4.39 -21.20 -30.23
C ASP A 79 -5.84 -21.61 -29.94
N GLN A 80 -6.59 -20.85 -29.10
CA GLN A 80 -7.97 -21.19 -28.72
C GLN A 80 -9.07 -20.67 -29.66
N HIS A 81 -8.76 -19.94 -30.74
CA HIS A 81 -9.77 -19.41 -31.67
C HIS A 81 -9.51 -19.78 -33.13
N ARG A 82 -9.64 -21.07 -33.46
CA ARG A 82 -9.85 -21.49 -34.84
C ARG A 82 -11.21 -22.16 -35.02
N PHE A 83 -12.21 -21.36 -35.43
CA PHE A 83 -13.49 -21.90 -35.87
C PHE A 83 -13.41 -22.43 -37.29
N LYS A 84 -13.73 -23.71 -37.47
CA LYS A 84 -13.94 -24.34 -38.81
C LYS A 84 -15.33 -23.95 -39.32
N LYS A 85 -15.41 -23.46 -40.58
CA LYS A 85 -16.66 -23.21 -41.29
C LYS A 85 -17.38 -24.53 -41.60
N ILE A 86 -18.60 -24.70 -41.14
CA ILE A 86 -19.48 -25.84 -41.45
C ILE A 86 -20.62 -25.37 -42.35
N GLY A 87 -20.93 -26.17 -43.40
CA GLY A 87 -21.83 -25.83 -44.50
C GLY A 87 -23.33 -25.77 -44.16
N LYS A 88 -24.06 -25.05 -44.97
CA LYS A 88 -25.45 -24.54 -44.76
C LYS A 88 -26.59 -25.60 -44.69
N THR A 89 -26.37 -26.88 -44.88
CA THR A 89 -27.43 -27.89 -45.03
C THR A 89 -27.82 -28.65 -43.75
N VAL A 90 -27.14 -28.39 -42.64
CA VAL A 90 -27.34 -29.08 -41.34
C VAL A 90 -28.15 -28.23 -40.35
N TRP A 91 -28.45 -26.97 -40.68
CA TRP A 91 -28.97 -25.96 -39.76
C TRP A 91 -30.37 -26.24 -39.21
N PHE A 92 -31.28 -26.88 -39.97
CA PHE A 92 -32.67 -27.09 -39.54
C PHE A 92 -32.84 -28.25 -38.54
N LYS A 93 -31.92 -29.22 -38.51
CA LYS A 93 -32.00 -30.33 -37.54
C LYS A 93 -31.30 -29.98 -36.20
N ILE A 94 -30.41 -29.00 -36.24
CA ILE A 94 -29.69 -28.52 -35.06
C ILE A 94 -30.51 -27.52 -34.20
N ALA A 95 -31.45 -26.76 -34.83
CA ALA A 95 -32.24 -25.77 -34.10
C ALA A 95 -33.16 -26.37 -33.04
N ALA A 96 -33.76 -27.54 -33.28
CA ALA A 96 -34.59 -28.22 -32.28
C ALA A 96 -33.79 -28.83 -31.12
N ALA A 97 -32.61 -29.36 -31.42
CA ALA A 97 -31.68 -29.91 -30.39
C ALA A 97 -31.09 -28.78 -29.54
N VAL A 98 -30.77 -27.63 -30.14
CA VAL A 98 -30.22 -26.47 -29.41
C VAL A 98 -31.27 -25.86 -28.46
N LEU A 99 -32.55 -25.82 -28.85
CA LEU A 99 -33.61 -25.36 -27.99
C LEU A 99 -33.89 -26.31 -26.81
N ALA A 100 -33.83 -27.64 -27.03
CA ALA A 100 -33.98 -28.62 -25.96
C ALA A 100 -32.79 -28.61 -24.99
N VAL A 101 -31.56 -28.54 -25.53
CA VAL A 101 -30.32 -28.41 -24.70
C VAL A 101 -30.30 -27.05 -24.02
N GLY A 102 -30.77 -25.96 -24.67
CA GLY A 102 -30.89 -24.64 -24.05
C GLY A 102 -31.88 -24.62 -22.89
N ALA A 103 -33.04 -25.26 -23.03
CA ALA A 103 -34.03 -25.37 -21.95
C ALA A 103 -33.54 -26.23 -20.78
N ILE A 104 -32.87 -27.34 -21.06
CA ILE A 104 -32.26 -28.19 -20.03
C ILE A 104 -31.08 -27.47 -19.36
N SER A 105 -30.25 -26.75 -20.11
CA SER A 105 -29.17 -25.94 -19.56
C SER A 105 -29.71 -24.79 -18.71
N LEU A 106 -30.78 -24.10 -19.14
CA LEU A 106 -31.42 -23.04 -18.34
C LEU A 106 -32.07 -23.60 -17.06
N PHE A 107 -32.63 -24.81 -17.11
CA PHE A 107 -33.19 -25.49 -15.94
C PHE A 107 -32.12 -25.95 -14.97
N LEU A 108 -31.02 -26.50 -15.47
CA LEU A 108 -29.85 -26.88 -14.65
C LEU A 108 -29.10 -25.67 -14.11
N PHE A 109 -29.03 -24.55 -14.90
CA PHE A 109 -28.45 -23.28 -14.45
C PHE A 109 -29.27 -22.61 -13.36
N ARG A 110 -30.63 -22.77 -13.39
CA ARG A 110 -31.50 -22.29 -12.31
C ARG A 110 -31.44 -23.12 -11.04
N GLN A 111 -31.02 -24.37 -11.10
CA GLN A 111 -30.82 -25.20 -9.91
C GLN A 111 -29.45 -25.06 -9.26
N GLN A 112 -28.47 -24.46 -9.96
CA GLN A 112 -27.23 -24.04 -9.34
C GLN A 112 -27.46 -22.66 -8.74
N ALA A 113 -28.07 -22.59 -7.55
CA ALA A 113 -27.95 -21.42 -6.72
C ALA A 113 -26.44 -21.07 -6.64
N PRO A 114 -26.05 -19.81 -6.88
CA PRO A 114 -24.65 -19.44 -6.75
C PRO A 114 -24.24 -19.82 -5.32
N LYS A 115 -23.35 -20.78 -5.20
CA LYS A 115 -22.71 -21.05 -3.92
C LYS A 115 -22.11 -19.72 -3.47
N GLU A 116 -22.48 -19.24 -2.30
CA GLU A 116 -21.99 -18.00 -1.68
C GLU A 116 -20.45 -17.90 -1.63
N THR A 117 -19.76 -18.99 -1.93
CA THR A 117 -18.29 -19.08 -2.03
C THR A 117 -17.68 -18.08 -3.02
N ASN A 118 -18.35 -17.72 -4.13
CA ASN A 118 -17.77 -16.79 -5.13
C ASN A 118 -17.87 -15.31 -4.73
N ALA A 119 -18.88 -14.93 -3.94
CA ALA A 119 -18.99 -13.56 -3.43
C ALA A 119 -17.97 -13.27 -2.33
N ILE A 120 -17.65 -14.27 -1.50
CA ILE A 120 -16.64 -14.15 -0.44
C ILE A 120 -15.23 -14.10 -1.05
N VAL A 121 -14.97 -14.89 -2.11
CA VAL A 121 -13.67 -14.88 -2.80
C VAL A 121 -13.42 -13.58 -3.55
N GLN A 122 -14.44 -12.92 -4.09
CA GLN A 122 -14.29 -11.59 -4.73
C GLN A 122 -14.04 -10.46 -3.70
N GLN A 123 -14.47 -10.59 -2.45
CA GLN A 123 -14.15 -9.64 -1.38
C GLN A 123 -12.80 -9.90 -0.72
N VAL A 124 -12.34 -11.14 -0.71
CA VAL A 124 -11.02 -11.52 -0.18
C VAL A 124 -9.95 -11.13 -1.19
N GLY A 125 -8.97 -10.34 -0.73
CA GLY A 125 -7.89 -9.88 -1.60
C GLY A 125 -8.16 -8.57 -2.35
N SER A 126 -9.27 -7.88 -2.03
CA SER A 126 -9.43 -6.49 -2.45
C SER A 126 -8.39 -5.59 -1.78
N PRO A 127 -7.89 -4.57 -2.50
CA PRO A 127 -6.98 -3.60 -1.93
C PRO A 127 -7.54 -2.93 -0.68
N GLY A 128 -6.66 -2.51 0.20
CA GLY A 128 -7.02 -1.68 1.34
C GLY A 128 -7.62 -0.34 0.92
N LYS A 129 -8.27 0.33 1.86
CA LYS A 129 -8.98 1.59 1.62
C LYS A 129 -8.74 2.60 2.74
N ASP A 130 -9.09 3.86 2.48
CA ASP A 130 -9.06 4.92 3.48
C ASP A 130 -10.21 4.75 4.46
N ALA A 131 -9.92 4.23 5.65
CA ALA A 131 -10.88 4.00 6.71
C ALA A 131 -10.19 4.00 8.08
N ALA A 132 -10.82 4.62 9.07
CA ALA A 132 -10.33 4.63 10.44
C ALA A 132 -11.47 4.74 11.45
N ILE A 133 -11.15 4.41 12.68
CA ILE A 133 -12.00 4.55 13.86
C ILE A 133 -11.39 5.63 14.75
N LEU A 134 -12.17 6.64 15.09
CA LEU A 134 -11.82 7.65 16.07
C LEU A 134 -12.45 7.26 17.42
N THR A 135 -11.64 7.13 18.45
CA THR A 135 -12.11 6.99 19.84
C THR A 135 -11.86 8.29 20.57
N LEU A 136 -12.91 8.89 21.13
CA LEU A 136 -12.87 10.12 21.89
C LEU A 136 -12.48 9.87 23.36
N LYS A 137 -12.21 10.96 24.11
CA LYS A 137 -11.86 10.90 25.54
C LYS A 137 -12.89 10.18 26.40
N ASP A 138 -14.18 10.31 26.07
CA ASP A 138 -15.29 9.68 26.80
C ASP A 138 -15.50 8.19 26.44
N GLY A 139 -14.67 7.65 25.55
CA GLY A 139 -14.78 6.29 25.04
C GLY A 139 -15.72 6.14 23.84
N SER A 140 -16.36 7.21 23.39
CA SER A 140 -17.21 7.18 22.17
C SER A 140 -16.39 6.76 20.96
N VAL A 141 -16.95 5.86 20.15
CA VAL A 141 -16.31 5.27 18.98
C VAL A 141 -17.03 5.74 17.73
N ILE A 142 -16.31 6.37 16.82
CA ILE A 142 -16.83 6.97 15.59
C ILE A 142 -16.12 6.34 14.39
N SER A 143 -16.89 5.73 13.48
CA SER A 143 -16.37 5.26 12.18
C SER A 143 -16.23 6.47 11.25
N LEU A 144 -15.00 6.80 10.88
CA LEU A 144 -14.73 7.92 9.97
C LEU A 144 -15.14 7.62 8.52
N THR A 145 -15.32 6.34 8.18
CA THR A 145 -15.81 5.91 6.87
C THR A 145 -17.26 6.35 6.65
N ASP A 146 -18.08 6.35 7.70
CA ASP A 146 -19.51 6.63 7.64
C ASP A 146 -19.82 8.13 7.68
N ILE A 147 -18.82 8.95 7.99
CA ILE A 147 -18.94 10.41 8.03
C ILE A 147 -18.66 11.00 6.65
N ARG A 148 -19.55 11.88 6.17
CA ARG A 148 -19.37 12.60 4.90
C ARG A 148 -18.19 13.57 4.99
N ASN A 149 -17.44 13.69 3.90
CA ASN A 149 -16.40 14.72 3.79
C ASN A 149 -17.03 16.13 3.93
N GLY A 150 -16.35 17.02 4.64
CA GLY A 150 -16.82 18.37 4.94
C GLY A 150 -17.73 18.47 6.18
N SER A 151 -17.98 17.36 6.90
CA SER A 151 -18.87 17.34 8.06
C SER A 151 -18.11 17.43 9.38
N VAL A 152 -18.77 17.98 10.40
CA VAL A 152 -18.32 17.92 11.79
C VAL A 152 -18.49 16.49 12.29
N VAL A 153 -17.43 15.95 12.88
CA VAL A 153 -17.36 14.60 13.46
C VAL A 153 -17.73 14.63 14.94
N ALA A 154 -17.19 15.59 15.67
CA ALA A 154 -17.45 15.77 17.11
C ALA A 154 -17.08 17.19 17.57
N LEU A 155 -17.63 17.58 18.72
CA LEU A 155 -17.22 18.77 19.48
C LEU A 155 -16.78 18.30 20.87
N GLN A 156 -15.54 18.59 21.25
CA GLN A 156 -14.97 18.10 22.49
C GLN A 156 -13.99 19.11 23.08
N GLY A 157 -14.20 19.54 24.34
CA GLY A 157 -13.29 20.45 25.05
C GLY A 157 -13.03 21.77 24.33
N GLY A 158 -14.05 22.36 23.69
CA GLY A 158 -13.90 23.58 22.88
C GLY A 158 -13.16 23.41 21.57
N VAL A 159 -12.95 22.15 21.11
CA VAL A 159 -12.34 21.82 19.84
C VAL A 159 -13.34 21.11 18.94
N GLU A 160 -13.58 21.65 17.78
CA GLU A 160 -14.34 21.02 16.70
C GLU A 160 -13.44 20.06 15.92
N ILE A 161 -13.88 18.82 15.83
CA ILE A 161 -13.23 17.78 15.03
C ILE A 161 -14.01 17.64 13.73
N GLN A 162 -13.37 17.88 12.61
CA GLN A 162 -13.98 17.93 11.28
C GLN A 162 -13.32 16.92 10.34
N LYS A 163 -14.12 16.27 9.49
CA LYS A 163 -13.60 15.58 8.31
C LYS A 163 -13.63 16.58 7.14
N ASN A 164 -12.46 17.02 6.65
CA ASN A 164 -12.38 18.01 5.60
C ASN A 164 -12.84 17.45 4.23
N LYS A 165 -12.83 18.28 3.18
CA LYS A 165 -13.26 17.88 1.83
C LYS A 165 -12.39 16.77 1.23
N ASN A 166 -11.14 16.67 1.65
CA ASN A 166 -10.19 15.63 1.22
C ASN A 166 -10.34 14.32 2.00
N GLY A 167 -11.24 14.26 3.00
CA GLY A 167 -11.41 13.09 3.85
C GLY A 167 -10.49 13.02 5.07
N GLU A 168 -9.61 14.02 5.26
CA GLU A 168 -8.68 14.08 6.39
C GLU A 168 -9.37 14.58 7.65
N LEU A 169 -8.97 14.08 8.81
CA LEU A 169 -9.43 14.57 10.09
C LEU A 169 -8.62 15.82 10.46
N VAL A 170 -9.32 16.90 10.83
CA VAL A 170 -8.73 18.20 11.20
C VAL A 170 -9.33 18.70 12.50
N TYR A 171 -8.56 19.51 13.25
CA TYR A 171 -8.92 20.05 14.55
C TYR A 171 -8.99 21.56 14.49
N ARG A 172 -10.11 22.14 14.93
CA ARG A 172 -10.33 23.58 14.99
C ARG A 172 -10.74 24.01 16.39
N ALA A 173 -9.94 24.83 17.04
CA ALA A 173 -10.34 25.44 18.32
C ALA A 173 -11.49 26.43 18.09
N VAL A 174 -12.61 26.23 18.78
CA VAL A 174 -13.78 27.12 18.77
C VAL A 174 -13.91 27.88 20.06
N GLU A 175 -13.36 27.35 21.19
CA GLU A 175 -13.31 28.00 22.51
C GLU A 175 -11.96 27.73 23.17
N GLN A 176 -11.57 28.64 24.08
CA GLN A 176 -10.37 28.43 24.89
C GLN A 176 -10.75 27.67 26.17
N ASP A 177 -10.72 26.33 26.09
CA ASP A 177 -10.92 25.47 27.24
C ASP A 177 -9.59 24.85 27.69
N ALA A 178 -9.24 25.07 28.99
CA ALA A 178 -8.04 24.45 29.57
C ALA A 178 -8.16 22.93 29.67
N ALA A 179 -9.36 22.36 29.67
CA ALA A 179 -9.59 20.91 29.70
C ALA A 179 -9.21 20.22 28.37
N ALA A 180 -9.04 20.95 27.27
CA ALA A 180 -8.62 20.42 25.98
C ALA A 180 -7.23 19.77 26.01
N THR A 181 -6.32 20.27 26.86
CA THR A 181 -4.96 19.73 27.00
C THR A 181 -4.92 18.35 27.68
N ALA A 182 -5.90 18.02 28.50
CA ALA A 182 -6.03 16.74 29.19
C ALA A 182 -6.86 15.71 28.41
N ALA A 183 -7.54 16.14 27.34
CA ALA A 183 -8.34 15.26 26.51
C ALA A 183 -7.47 14.58 25.44
N VAL A 184 -7.53 13.26 25.38
CA VAL A 184 -6.74 12.42 24.47
C VAL A 184 -7.68 11.68 23.53
N ASN A 185 -7.40 11.73 22.27
CA ASN A 185 -8.08 10.98 21.23
C ASN A 185 -7.18 9.87 20.68
N LYS A 186 -7.81 8.83 20.15
CA LYS A 186 -7.13 7.71 19.53
C LYS A 186 -7.72 7.45 18.15
N ILE A 187 -6.88 7.44 17.12
CA ILE A 187 -7.22 6.98 15.77
C ILE A 187 -6.64 5.58 15.58
N THR A 188 -7.45 4.69 14.99
CA THR A 188 -7.06 3.31 14.71
C THR A 188 -7.43 2.95 13.28
N THR A 189 -6.48 2.42 12.53
CA THR A 189 -6.70 1.73 11.25
C THR A 189 -6.67 0.22 11.48
N ASN A 190 -7.67 -0.47 10.96
CA ASN A 190 -7.68 -1.94 10.96
C ASN A 190 -6.79 -2.49 9.82
N ARG A 191 -6.58 -3.80 9.78
CA ARG A 191 -6.02 -4.48 8.61
C ARG A 191 -6.87 -4.15 7.38
N GLY A 192 -6.22 -3.86 6.24
CA GLY A 192 -6.87 -3.41 5.02
C GLY A 192 -7.29 -1.94 5.02
N ASN A 193 -6.83 -1.15 5.98
CA ASN A 193 -7.17 0.26 6.04
C ASN A 193 -5.94 1.13 6.24
N GLN A 194 -5.98 2.34 5.70
CA GLN A 194 -5.03 3.40 5.99
C GLN A 194 -5.80 4.69 6.26
N TYR A 195 -5.17 5.70 6.86
CA TYR A 195 -5.83 6.99 7.09
C TYR A 195 -4.84 8.12 7.30
N GLN A 196 -5.24 9.33 6.93
CA GLN A 196 -4.46 10.54 7.18
C GLN A 196 -5.19 11.44 8.19
N VAL A 197 -4.42 11.98 9.14
CA VAL A 197 -4.91 12.96 10.12
C VAL A 197 -3.99 14.19 10.14
N ILE A 198 -4.59 15.36 10.21
CA ILE A 198 -3.89 16.61 10.51
C ILE A 198 -4.04 16.84 12.01
N LEU A 199 -2.92 16.81 12.73
CA LEU A 199 -2.87 16.99 14.18
C LEU A 199 -3.20 18.44 14.60
N PRO A 200 -3.51 18.68 15.88
CA PRO A 200 -3.86 20.02 16.37
C PRO A 200 -2.80 21.11 16.16
N ASP A 201 -1.55 20.73 15.93
CA ASP A 201 -0.42 21.62 15.64
C ASP A 201 -0.17 21.85 14.15
N GLY A 202 -1.00 21.27 13.26
CA GLY A 202 -0.86 21.30 11.82
C GLY A 202 0.12 20.26 11.25
N SER A 203 0.74 19.43 12.10
CA SER A 203 1.53 18.28 11.64
C SER A 203 0.62 17.23 11.01
N LYS A 204 1.14 16.45 10.04
CA LYS A 204 0.40 15.37 9.41
C LYS A 204 0.92 14.01 9.87
N ALA A 205 0.01 13.08 10.07
CA ALA A 205 0.32 11.68 10.33
C ALA A 205 -0.48 10.81 9.37
N PHE A 206 0.24 9.93 8.65
CA PHE A 206 -0.31 8.94 7.73
C PHE A 206 -0.21 7.57 8.43
N LEU A 207 -1.33 6.97 8.74
CA LEU A 207 -1.40 5.67 9.40
C LEU A 207 -1.51 4.56 8.35
N ASN A 208 -0.58 3.62 8.35
CA ASN A 208 -0.67 2.41 7.54
C ASN A 208 -1.67 1.40 8.17
N ALA A 209 -1.89 0.26 7.53
CA ALA A 209 -2.81 -0.77 8.01
C ALA A 209 -2.41 -1.30 9.39
N ASN A 210 -3.42 -1.57 10.24
CA ASN A 210 -3.24 -2.08 11.61
C ASN A 210 -2.37 -1.18 12.49
N SER A 211 -2.65 0.14 12.48
CA SER A 211 -1.90 1.15 13.21
C SER A 211 -2.79 1.97 14.13
N THR A 212 -2.21 2.51 15.18
CA THR A 212 -2.91 3.35 16.15
C THR A 212 -2.07 4.57 16.50
N LEU A 213 -2.70 5.75 16.54
CA LEU A 213 -2.12 6.99 16.99
C LEU A 213 -2.97 7.58 18.12
N THR A 214 -2.33 7.89 19.25
CA THR A 214 -2.95 8.53 20.42
C THR A 214 -2.31 9.90 20.63
N TYR A 215 -3.12 10.95 20.70
CA TYR A 215 -2.66 12.34 20.76
C TYR A 215 -3.66 13.22 21.51
N PRO A 216 -3.22 14.33 22.15
CA PRO A 216 -4.11 15.26 22.86
C PRO A 216 -4.88 16.12 21.86
N LEU A 217 -6.06 16.63 22.28
CA LEU A 217 -6.81 17.64 21.52
C LEU A 217 -6.05 18.96 21.38
N LYS A 218 -5.18 19.27 22.34
CA LYS A 218 -4.30 20.44 22.33
C LYS A 218 -2.96 20.05 22.92
N PHE A 219 -1.88 20.33 22.22
CA PHE A 219 -0.54 20.09 22.73
C PHE A 219 -0.16 21.08 23.83
N ALA A 220 0.73 20.66 24.73
CA ALA A 220 1.32 21.54 25.72
C ALA A 220 2.22 22.59 25.06
N GLN A 221 2.43 23.72 25.74
CA GLN A 221 3.22 24.83 25.18
C GLN A 221 4.71 24.53 25.00
N ASN A 222 5.25 23.58 25.78
CA ASN A 222 6.68 23.26 25.83
C ASN A 222 7.06 21.97 25.13
N ALA A 223 6.07 21.12 24.79
CA ALA A 223 6.30 19.84 24.13
C ALA A 223 5.03 19.32 23.44
N ARG A 224 5.20 18.59 22.35
CA ARG A 224 4.15 17.91 21.59
C ARG A 224 4.41 16.41 21.66
N THR A 225 3.55 15.65 22.31
CA THR A 225 3.78 14.21 22.48
C THR A 225 2.61 13.41 21.92
N VAL A 226 2.92 12.40 21.14
CA VAL A 226 1.99 11.39 20.63
C VAL A 226 2.50 9.99 20.96
N ARG A 227 1.59 9.01 21.03
CA ARG A 227 1.93 7.58 21.19
C ARG A 227 1.40 6.80 20.00
N MET A 228 2.15 5.79 19.56
CA MET A 228 1.76 4.98 18.42
C MET A 228 2.05 3.50 18.58
N THR A 229 1.34 2.70 17.79
CA THR A 229 1.66 1.31 17.43
C THR A 229 1.46 1.11 15.95
N GLY A 230 2.10 0.10 15.35
CA GLY A 230 2.01 -0.13 13.92
C GLY A 230 2.99 0.74 13.13
N GLU A 231 2.58 1.21 11.95
CA GLU A 231 3.44 2.02 11.07
C GLU A 231 2.79 3.35 10.74
N ILE A 232 3.52 4.44 10.99
CA ILE A 232 3.06 5.80 10.75
C ILE A 232 4.18 6.64 10.15
N TYR A 233 3.85 7.32 9.05
CA TYR A 233 4.69 8.35 8.47
C TYR A 233 4.24 9.72 8.98
N PHE A 234 5.22 10.56 9.36
CA PHE A 234 4.99 11.87 9.94
C PHE A 234 5.62 12.99 9.10
N GLU A 235 4.85 14.06 8.91
CA GLU A 235 5.32 15.37 8.45
C GLU A 235 5.11 16.38 9.58
N ILE A 236 6.17 16.64 10.36
CA ILE A 236 6.07 17.47 11.55
C ILE A 236 6.33 18.94 11.24
N SER A 237 5.38 19.80 11.61
CA SER A 237 5.47 21.25 11.49
C SER A 237 6.52 21.84 12.42
N LYS A 238 7.34 22.77 11.90
CA LYS A 238 8.29 23.55 12.70
C LYS A 238 7.52 24.60 13.51
N LEU A 239 7.49 24.44 14.83
CA LEU A 239 6.87 25.41 15.74
C LEU A 239 7.93 26.05 16.62
N GLU A 240 7.85 27.39 16.75
CA GLU A 240 8.73 28.20 17.57
C GLU A 240 7.92 29.01 18.59
N VAL A 241 8.50 29.19 19.76
CA VAL A 241 7.98 30.07 20.82
C VAL A 241 9.03 31.11 21.16
N GLN A 242 8.62 32.35 21.36
CA GLN A 242 9.49 33.38 21.90
C GLN A 242 9.60 33.24 23.42
N THR A 243 10.84 33.06 23.93
CA THR A 243 11.12 32.98 25.35
C THR A 243 12.30 33.91 25.66
N GLY A 244 12.06 35.02 26.37
CA GLY A 244 13.12 35.93 26.80
C GLY A 244 13.88 36.61 25.66
N GLY A 245 13.27 36.79 24.48
CA GLY A 245 13.92 37.39 23.30
C GLY A 245 14.48 36.36 22.30
N ASP A 246 14.68 35.11 22.71
CA ASP A 246 15.14 34.04 21.84
C ASP A 246 13.99 33.21 21.28
N LYS A 247 14.15 32.77 20.00
CA LYS A 247 13.25 31.81 19.37
C LYS A 247 13.68 30.40 19.73
N LYS A 248 12.85 29.67 20.46
CA LYS A 248 13.07 28.27 20.83
C LYS A 248 12.09 27.38 20.08
N ARG A 249 12.59 26.31 19.43
CA ARG A 249 11.72 25.31 18.79
C ARG A 249 11.06 24.41 19.84
N ILE A 250 9.75 24.18 19.67
CA ILE A 250 9.00 23.26 20.49
C ILE A 250 9.21 21.84 19.98
N PRO A 251 9.80 20.92 20.77
CA PRO A 251 10.05 19.56 20.33
C PRO A 251 8.74 18.78 20.14
N PHE A 252 8.77 17.82 19.19
CA PHE A 252 7.73 16.84 18.98
C PHE A 252 8.28 15.46 19.32
N TYR A 253 7.54 14.73 20.15
CA TYR A 253 7.89 13.41 20.61
C TYR A 253 6.94 12.36 20.08
N VAL A 254 7.47 11.26 19.51
CA VAL A 254 6.73 10.05 19.22
C VAL A 254 7.18 8.95 20.15
N GLU A 255 6.24 8.38 20.90
CA GLU A 255 6.50 7.27 21.83
C GLU A 255 5.90 5.98 21.28
N THR A 256 6.71 4.92 21.25
CA THR A 256 6.28 3.54 21.00
C THR A 256 6.49 2.70 22.27
N ALA A 257 6.23 1.40 22.23
CA ALA A 257 6.50 0.52 23.36
C ALA A 257 8.02 0.44 23.72
N GLU A 258 8.90 0.66 22.73
CA GLU A 258 10.33 0.39 22.89
C GLU A 258 11.24 1.62 22.75
N GLN A 259 10.75 2.68 22.08
CA GLN A 259 11.56 3.86 21.81
C GLN A 259 10.79 5.17 21.96
N LYS A 260 11.57 6.22 22.25
CA LYS A 260 11.15 7.61 22.19
C LYS A 260 11.90 8.31 21.07
N ILE A 261 11.17 9.00 20.21
CA ILE A 261 11.70 9.74 19.07
C ILE A 261 11.47 11.22 19.31
N GLU A 262 12.51 12.04 19.14
CA GLU A 262 12.47 13.50 19.29
C GLU A 262 12.81 14.18 17.96
N VAL A 263 11.97 15.11 17.53
CA VAL A 263 12.14 15.91 16.31
C VAL A 263 11.76 17.37 16.52
N LEU A 264 12.24 18.25 15.63
CA LEU A 264 11.97 19.69 15.66
C LEU A 264 11.25 20.21 14.40
N GLY A 265 10.94 19.31 13.43
CA GLY A 265 10.34 19.65 12.13
C GLY A 265 10.98 18.81 11.04
N THR A 266 10.39 17.67 10.72
CA THR A 266 11.07 16.51 10.16
C THR A 266 10.06 15.65 9.42
N HIS A 267 10.49 15.00 8.33
CA HIS A 267 9.75 13.98 7.61
C HIS A 267 10.39 12.61 7.90
N PHE A 268 9.64 11.69 8.51
CA PHE A 268 10.17 10.39 8.93
C PHE A 268 9.07 9.33 9.04
N ASN A 269 9.46 8.08 8.87
CA ASN A 269 8.59 6.91 9.04
C ASN A 269 8.97 6.14 10.32
N VAL A 270 7.99 5.65 11.03
CA VAL A 270 8.17 4.76 12.19
C VAL A 270 7.40 3.49 11.96
N ASN A 271 8.10 2.35 11.90
CA ASN A 271 7.52 1.02 11.87
C ASN A 271 7.76 0.33 13.22
N ALA A 272 6.71 0.19 14.01
CA ALA A 272 6.71 -0.37 15.35
C ALA A 272 5.65 -1.49 15.50
N TYR A 273 5.48 -2.30 14.46
CA TYR A 273 4.63 -3.49 14.57
C TYR A 273 5.31 -4.55 15.46
N PRO A 274 4.55 -5.18 16.37
CA PRO A 274 5.13 -6.15 17.30
C PRO A 274 5.56 -7.47 16.64
N ASP A 275 5.08 -7.75 15.42
CA ASP A 275 5.43 -8.93 14.61
C ASP A 275 6.60 -8.67 13.64
N GLU A 276 7.21 -7.47 13.68
CA GLU A 276 8.45 -7.17 12.97
C GLU A 276 9.68 -7.44 13.85
N PRO A 277 10.81 -7.86 13.26
CA PRO A 277 12.02 -8.19 14.02
C PRO A 277 12.71 -6.96 14.65
N TYR A 278 12.37 -5.76 14.16
CA TYR A 278 12.93 -4.48 14.62
C TYR A 278 11.84 -3.42 14.67
N THR A 279 11.91 -2.56 15.70
CA THR A 279 11.27 -1.24 15.61
C THR A 279 12.19 -0.33 14.79
N THR A 280 11.67 0.20 13.67
CA THR A 280 12.48 0.97 12.70
C THR A 280 12.02 2.42 12.67
N THR A 281 12.96 3.36 12.65
CA THR A 281 12.68 4.77 12.36
C THR A 281 13.56 5.22 11.20
N THR A 282 12.95 5.63 10.09
CA THR A 282 13.62 6.06 8.84
C THR A 282 13.47 7.55 8.65
N LEU A 283 14.57 8.25 8.46
CA LEU A 283 14.59 9.70 8.28
C LEU A 283 14.72 10.07 6.80
N LEU A 284 13.78 10.92 6.33
CA LEU A 284 13.79 11.49 4.98
C LEU A 284 14.35 12.90 4.95
N GLU A 285 13.85 13.78 5.84
CA GLU A 285 14.26 15.19 5.90
C GLU A 285 14.37 15.65 7.36
N GLY A 286 15.39 16.47 7.66
CA GLY A 286 15.60 17.06 8.97
C GLY A 286 16.56 16.29 9.85
N SER A 287 16.23 16.08 11.11
CA SER A 287 17.04 15.36 12.11
C SER A 287 16.14 14.65 13.11
N VAL A 288 16.45 13.43 13.44
CA VAL A 288 15.69 12.59 14.37
C VAL A 288 16.63 12.02 15.44
N ARG A 289 16.31 12.26 16.71
CA ARG A 289 16.94 11.55 17.83
C ARG A 289 16.04 10.38 18.22
N VAL A 290 16.58 9.18 18.18
CA VAL A 290 15.91 7.96 18.64
C VAL A 290 16.56 7.51 19.92
N THR A 291 15.78 7.26 20.97
CA THR A 291 16.22 6.77 22.27
C THR A 291 15.50 5.47 22.60
N SER A 292 16.26 4.41 22.88
CA SER A 292 15.73 3.14 23.39
C SER A 292 15.28 3.31 24.85
N LEU A 293 14.02 2.98 25.13
CA LEU A 293 13.47 3.07 26.49
C LEU A 293 14.04 2.01 27.43
N LYS A 294 14.44 0.86 26.88
CA LYS A 294 14.97 -0.27 27.66
C LYS A 294 16.40 -0.05 28.11
N ARG A 295 17.25 0.57 27.27
CA ARG A 295 18.70 0.71 27.52
C ARG A 295 19.15 2.15 27.68
N ASN A 296 18.29 3.12 27.42
CA ASN A 296 18.60 4.55 27.39
C ASN A 296 19.73 4.91 26.39
N GLU A 297 19.93 4.06 25.37
CA GLU A 297 20.85 4.31 24.25
C GLU A 297 20.18 5.28 23.29
N SER A 298 20.91 6.25 22.77
CA SER A 298 20.39 7.23 21.82
C SER A 298 21.24 7.31 20.56
N VAL A 299 20.60 7.49 19.42
CA VAL A 299 21.26 7.79 18.14
C VAL A 299 20.63 9.02 17.50
N LEU A 300 21.42 9.75 16.72
CA LEU A 300 20.96 10.87 15.91
C LEU A 300 21.05 10.48 14.43
N LEU A 301 19.88 10.42 13.77
CA LEU A 301 19.79 10.07 12.36
C LEU A 301 19.98 11.30 11.48
N LYS A 302 20.59 11.08 10.31
CA LYS A 302 20.69 11.99 9.17
C LYS A 302 19.76 11.51 8.05
N PRO A 303 19.35 12.37 7.11
CA PRO A 303 18.57 11.97 5.95
C PRO A 303 19.22 10.78 5.22
N GLY A 304 18.38 9.79 4.83
CA GLY A 304 18.82 8.53 4.23
C GLY A 304 19.30 7.46 5.24
N GLN A 305 19.18 7.73 6.54
CA GLN A 305 19.49 6.75 7.58
C GLN A 305 18.22 6.24 8.25
N ARG A 306 18.31 5.01 8.75
CA ARG A 306 17.30 4.44 9.65
C ARG A 306 17.94 3.87 10.92
N SER A 307 17.19 3.88 12.00
CA SER A 307 17.51 3.13 13.20
C SER A 307 16.83 1.77 13.16
N LEU A 308 17.52 0.76 13.66
CA LEU A 308 17.01 -0.59 13.88
C LEU A 308 17.14 -0.89 15.38
N LEU A 309 16.00 -0.99 16.06
CA LEU A 309 15.93 -1.33 17.48
C LEU A 309 15.35 -2.73 17.68
N SER A 310 16.13 -3.60 18.30
CA SER A 310 15.70 -4.87 18.88
C SER A 310 16.32 -4.97 20.28
N GLU A 311 17.35 -5.78 20.46
CA GLU A 311 18.15 -5.80 21.71
C GLU A 311 19.03 -4.57 21.85
N ARG A 312 19.56 -4.03 20.75
CA ARG A 312 20.39 -2.83 20.68
C ARG A 312 19.91 -1.88 19.60
N LEU A 313 20.18 -0.61 19.81
CA LEU A 313 19.89 0.44 18.84
C LEU A 313 21.07 0.60 17.87
N ARG A 314 20.81 0.43 16.56
CA ARG A 314 21.81 0.54 15.49
C ARG A 314 21.35 1.50 14.42
N ILE A 315 22.30 2.12 13.72
CA ILE A 315 22.05 2.91 12.51
C ILE A 315 22.37 2.05 11.29
N ASP A 316 21.53 2.13 10.29
CA ASP A 316 21.69 1.54 8.97
C ASP A 316 21.46 2.60 7.89
N ASN A 317 22.29 2.59 6.85
CA ASN A 317 22.05 3.42 5.66
C ASN A 317 21.10 2.68 4.73
N THR A 318 20.03 3.35 4.34
CA THR A 318 18.98 2.73 3.53
C THR A 318 18.53 3.65 2.42
N ASP A 319 17.96 3.05 1.39
CA ASP A 319 17.12 3.79 0.46
C ASP A 319 15.78 4.08 1.17
N SER A 320 15.69 5.29 1.75
CA SER A 320 14.51 5.73 2.49
C SER A 320 13.22 5.70 1.66
N SER A 321 13.32 5.70 0.32
CA SER A 321 12.18 5.62 -0.59
C SER A 321 11.41 4.31 -0.44
N GLN A 322 12.10 3.20 -0.15
CA GLN A 322 11.48 1.90 0.08
C GLN A 322 10.61 1.88 1.34
N ASP A 323 11.10 2.49 2.42
CA ASP A 323 10.40 2.47 3.72
C ASP A 323 9.14 3.34 3.73
N VAL A 324 9.00 4.27 2.76
CA VAL A 324 7.86 5.21 2.66
C VAL A 324 7.02 5.03 1.40
N SER A 325 7.38 4.10 0.52
CA SER A 325 6.67 3.84 -0.75
C SER A 325 5.16 3.60 -0.55
N TRP A 326 4.78 3.05 0.60
CA TRP A 326 3.39 2.81 0.94
C TRP A 326 2.56 4.10 1.02
N THR A 327 3.15 5.26 1.38
CA THR A 327 2.47 6.57 1.39
C THR A 327 2.19 7.09 -0.03
N GLN A 328 2.91 6.56 -1.03
CA GLN A 328 2.72 6.86 -2.45
C GLN A 328 1.80 5.85 -3.14
N GLY A 329 1.29 4.86 -2.39
CA GLY A 329 0.38 3.85 -2.90
C GLY A 329 1.09 2.65 -3.54
N ASP A 330 2.37 2.41 -3.21
CA ASP A 330 3.15 1.33 -3.79
C ASP A 330 3.72 0.38 -2.73
N PHE A 331 3.90 -0.87 -3.14
CA PHE A 331 4.82 -1.82 -2.52
C PHE A 331 6.13 -1.81 -3.30
N VAL A 332 7.23 -1.52 -2.64
CA VAL A 332 8.58 -1.58 -3.21
C VAL A 332 9.40 -2.59 -2.42
N PHE A 333 9.98 -3.55 -3.12
CA PHE A 333 10.81 -4.61 -2.56
C PHE A 333 12.20 -4.56 -3.19
N LYS A 334 13.25 -4.48 -2.40
CA LYS A 334 14.65 -4.49 -2.84
C LYS A 334 15.43 -5.50 -2.00
N GLY A 335 15.58 -6.72 -2.50
CA GLY A 335 16.17 -7.82 -1.75
C GLY A 335 15.42 -8.15 -0.47
N GLU A 336 14.10 -7.91 -0.44
CA GLU A 336 13.27 -8.09 0.74
C GLU A 336 12.95 -9.56 0.98
N GLU A 337 13.08 -10.01 2.23
CA GLU A 337 12.73 -11.39 2.60
C GLU A 337 11.22 -11.64 2.46
N LEU A 338 10.88 -12.84 1.98
CA LEU A 338 9.49 -13.26 1.77
C LEU A 338 8.65 -13.09 3.04
N SER A 339 9.18 -13.42 4.20
CA SER A 339 8.48 -13.25 5.49
C SER A 339 8.06 -11.80 5.74
N SER A 340 8.92 -10.83 5.45
CA SER A 340 8.63 -9.39 5.58
C SER A 340 7.57 -8.97 4.57
N LEU A 341 7.74 -9.35 3.31
CA LEU A 341 6.79 -9.07 2.22
C LEU A 341 5.39 -9.62 2.55
N LEU A 342 5.31 -10.86 3.02
CA LEU A 342 4.06 -11.50 3.38
C LEU A 342 3.36 -10.81 4.55
N ARG A 343 4.09 -10.28 5.55
CA ARG A 343 3.48 -9.48 6.63
C ARG A 343 2.86 -8.17 6.09
N LYS A 344 3.53 -7.48 5.15
CA LYS A 344 2.98 -6.28 4.48
C LYS A 344 1.70 -6.61 3.71
N ILE A 345 1.71 -7.70 2.92
CA ILE A 345 0.53 -8.21 2.18
C ILE A 345 -0.60 -8.55 3.15
N SER A 346 -0.30 -9.31 4.19
CA SER A 346 -1.24 -9.72 5.22
C SER A 346 -1.98 -8.52 5.83
N ARG A 347 -1.25 -7.46 6.20
CA ARG A 347 -1.85 -6.25 6.78
C ARG A 347 -2.71 -5.49 5.76
N TRP A 348 -2.25 -5.34 4.52
CA TRP A 348 -2.94 -4.54 3.50
C TRP A 348 -4.16 -5.21 2.91
N TYR A 349 -4.08 -6.51 2.62
CA TYR A 349 -5.21 -7.27 2.05
C TYR A 349 -6.08 -7.96 3.11
N ASN A 350 -5.75 -7.77 4.38
CA ASN A 350 -6.46 -8.39 5.50
C ASN A 350 -6.60 -9.91 5.33
N VAL A 351 -5.49 -10.57 4.98
CA VAL A 351 -5.39 -12.03 4.84
C VAL A 351 -4.41 -12.61 5.85
N ASP A 352 -4.67 -13.83 6.30
CA ASP A 352 -3.75 -14.57 7.16
C ASP A 352 -2.75 -15.32 6.28
N VAL A 353 -1.49 -15.41 6.73
CA VAL A 353 -0.41 -15.99 5.91
C VAL A 353 0.18 -17.19 6.62
N GLU A 354 0.37 -18.28 5.85
CA GLU A 354 1.13 -19.46 6.24
C GLU A 354 2.31 -19.61 5.28
N CYS A 355 3.54 -19.60 5.83
CA CYS A 355 4.77 -19.77 5.06
C CYS A 355 5.67 -20.77 5.75
N PRO A 356 6.14 -21.82 5.06
CA PRO A 356 7.14 -22.71 5.61
C PRO A 356 8.45 -21.98 5.93
N GLN A 357 9.03 -22.24 7.08
CA GLN A 357 10.24 -21.56 7.58
C GLN A 357 11.39 -21.56 6.57
N ARG A 358 11.54 -22.63 5.79
CA ARG A 358 12.59 -22.74 4.74
C ARG A 358 12.45 -21.71 3.61
N LEU A 359 11.24 -21.17 3.36
CA LEU A 359 10.96 -20.19 2.32
C LEU A 359 11.01 -18.75 2.81
N GLU A 360 10.93 -18.51 4.11
CA GLU A 360 10.83 -17.18 4.72
C GLU A 360 11.96 -16.22 4.32
N LYS A 361 13.18 -16.76 4.12
CA LYS A 361 14.39 -15.99 3.78
C LYS A 361 14.62 -15.80 2.28
N LEU A 362 13.73 -16.32 1.42
CA LEU A 362 13.80 -16.04 -0.01
C LEU A 362 13.66 -14.55 -0.27
N LYS A 363 14.54 -14.02 -1.11
CA LYS A 363 14.58 -12.58 -1.41
C LYS A 363 13.85 -12.28 -2.70
N PHE A 364 13.10 -11.18 -2.66
CA PHE A 364 12.32 -10.67 -3.78
C PHE A 364 12.64 -9.20 -4.04
N ASP A 365 12.61 -8.86 -5.32
CA ASP A 365 12.74 -7.50 -5.82
C ASP A 365 11.53 -7.20 -6.71
N GLY A 366 11.01 -5.98 -6.64
CA GLY A 366 9.89 -5.56 -7.47
C GLY A 366 9.18 -4.34 -6.93
N MET A 367 8.25 -3.85 -7.76
CA MET A 367 7.35 -2.76 -7.40
C MET A 367 5.95 -3.09 -7.94
N VAL A 368 4.94 -2.88 -7.11
CA VAL A 368 3.53 -3.08 -7.50
C VAL A 368 2.66 -2.08 -6.77
N SER A 369 1.68 -1.51 -7.47
CA SER A 369 0.73 -0.60 -6.83
C SER A 369 -0.14 -1.32 -5.81
N ARG A 370 -0.33 -0.70 -4.66
CA ARG A 370 -1.23 -1.17 -3.59
C ARG A 370 -2.70 -1.17 -4.00
N SER A 371 -3.06 -0.49 -5.10
CA SER A 371 -4.41 -0.51 -5.68
C SER A 371 -4.71 -1.80 -6.46
N GLN A 372 -3.70 -2.61 -6.78
CA GLN A 372 -3.88 -3.89 -7.47
C GLN A 372 -4.53 -4.93 -6.55
N PRO A 373 -5.34 -5.85 -7.09
CA PRO A 373 -5.88 -6.96 -6.32
C PRO A 373 -4.76 -7.92 -5.88
N LEU A 374 -4.98 -8.65 -4.79
CA LEU A 374 -4.01 -9.61 -4.25
C LEU A 374 -3.56 -10.65 -5.27
N SER A 375 -4.43 -11.04 -6.20
CA SER A 375 -4.08 -11.97 -7.30
C SER A 375 -2.91 -11.50 -8.13
N THR A 376 -2.83 -10.19 -8.43
CA THR A 376 -1.70 -9.61 -9.18
C THR A 376 -0.37 -9.78 -8.43
N ILE A 377 -0.39 -9.61 -7.10
CA ILE A 377 0.82 -9.81 -6.29
C ILE A 377 1.19 -11.28 -6.21
N ILE A 378 0.21 -12.17 -6.08
CA ILE A 378 0.43 -13.62 -6.11
C ILE A 378 1.08 -14.02 -7.43
N ASP A 379 0.50 -13.60 -8.56
CA ASP A 379 1.03 -13.90 -9.90
C ASP A 379 2.47 -13.39 -10.06
N MET A 380 2.76 -12.18 -9.54
CA MET A 380 4.11 -11.61 -9.57
C MET A 380 5.13 -12.45 -8.77
N LEU A 381 4.74 -12.95 -7.60
CA LEU A 381 5.62 -13.80 -6.79
C LEU A 381 5.83 -15.18 -7.44
N GLU A 382 4.78 -15.78 -8.00
CA GLU A 382 4.83 -17.09 -8.63
C GLU A 382 5.61 -17.09 -9.95
N ILE A 383 5.58 -15.99 -10.72
CA ILE A 383 6.34 -15.88 -11.99
C ILE A 383 7.85 -15.99 -11.78
N THR A 384 8.34 -15.69 -10.57
CA THR A 384 9.75 -15.88 -10.22
C THR A 384 10.16 -17.35 -10.18
N GLY A 385 9.20 -18.27 -10.10
CA GLY A 385 9.41 -19.70 -9.97
C GLY A 385 9.98 -20.16 -8.62
N LYS A 386 10.08 -19.23 -7.64
CA LYS A 386 10.62 -19.52 -6.31
C LYS A 386 9.57 -20.08 -5.34
N VAL A 387 8.31 -19.73 -5.55
CA VAL A 387 7.19 -20.12 -4.68
C VAL A 387 5.92 -20.34 -5.48
N LYS A 388 4.99 -21.11 -4.93
CA LYS A 388 3.58 -21.18 -5.33
C LYS A 388 2.71 -20.74 -4.17
N ILE A 389 1.56 -20.13 -4.46
CA ILE A 389 0.70 -19.54 -3.44
C ILE A 389 -0.74 -19.96 -3.67
N LYS A 390 -1.37 -20.51 -2.66
CA LYS A 390 -2.80 -20.86 -2.67
C LYS A 390 -3.56 -19.91 -1.76
N LEU A 391 -4.67 -19.37 -2.25
CA LEU A 391 -5.61 -18.61 -1.44
C LEU A 391 -6.81 -19.51 -1.09
N ASN A 392 -7.02 -19.76 0.19
CA ASN A 392 -8.14 -20.52 0.71
C ASN A 392 -8.96 -19.66 1.68
N GLY A 393 -10.06 -19.09 1.18
CA GLY A 393 -10.75 -18.02 1.89
C GLY A 393 -9.80 -16.87 2.17
N ARG A 394 -9.64 -16.49 3.44
CA ARG A 394 -8.72 -15.42 3.87
C ARG A 394 -7.30 -15.90 4.19
N ARG A 395 -7.00 -17.17 3.97
CA ARG A 395 -5.70 -17.75 4.26
C ARG A 395 -4.87 -17.90 2.99
N LEU A 396 -3.72 -17.22 2.95
CA LEU A 396 -2.72 -17.28 1.91
C LEU A 396 -1.66 -18.30 2.34
N ILE A 397 -1.52 -19.39 1.61
CA ILE A 397 -0.64 -20.51 1.92
C ILE A 397 0.48 -20.55 0.88
N VAL A 398 1.72 -20.37 1.34
CA VAL A 398 2.91 -20.48 0.48
C VAL A 398 3.33 -21.93 0.44
N ILE A 399 3.56 -22.43 -0.76
CA ILE A 399 4.08 -23.77 -1.03
C ILE A 399 5.27 -23.70 -1.99
N ASP A 400 6.02 -24.80 -2.14
CA ASP A 400 7.13 -24.86 -3.12
C ASP A 400 6.64 -24.78 -4.56
#